data_ae79b7d3bf2052284dda511c7af2a20f
#
_entry.id   ae79b7d3bf2052284dda511c7af2a20f
#
_cell.length_a   1.000
_cell.length_b   1.000
_cell.length_c   1.000
_cell.angle_alpha   90.00
_cell.angle_beta   90.00
_cell.angle_gamma   90.00
#
_symmetry.space_group_name_H-M   'P 1'
#
loop_
_entity.id
_entity.type
_entity.pdbx_description
1 polymer ?
#
loop_
_entity_poly.entity_id
_entity_poly.type
_entity_poly.pdbx_seq_one_letter_code
_entity_poly.pdbx_strand_id
1 'polypeptide(L)'
;MRRVKAISHEDELSLVEHLDELRARIIVSLAVFGVALALCFWQNQLLLELAGGPLPSDHNELITFGISEPFTTTMTVSAYGAIILSLPIVLYQLYAYLLPAFSKREQRAILPLLLLIPALFIAGIVFGYFVVLPAATNFLLNFNDAQFNIQVRAREYYGFFAQTLIACGVVFQVPVGILAITRLGIVTVAQLRKNRRYAYLGCAVLAAALPGVDPVSMLLETAPLILLYELSIVLARLFGQPKPVPLTDAPATGS
;
A
#
# COMPACT_ATOMS: atom_id res chain seq x y z
N MET A 1 8.17 -29.04 -35.06
CA MET A 1 6.90 -28.31 -35.20
C MET A 1 6.13 -28.45 -33.90
N ARG A 2 6.10 -27.38 -33.06
CA ARG A 2 5.31 -27.35 -31.81
C ARG A 2 3.83 -27.19 -32.19
N ARG A 3 3.02 -28.21 -31.97
CA ARG A 3 1.57 -28.12 -32.15
C ARG A 3 1.04 -27.04 -31.18
N VAL A 4 0.52 -25.96 -31.71
CA VAL A 4 -0.29 -25.01 -30.96
C VAL A 4 -1.50 -25.74 -30.45
N LYS A 5 -1.64 -25.93 -29.14
CA LYS A 5 -2.78 -26.53 -28.49
C LYS A 5 -3.98 -25.61 -28.75
N ALA A 6 -4.98 -26.07 -29.44
CA ALA A 6 -6.22 -25.31 -29.63
C ALA A 6 -6.81 -25.03 -28.24
N ILE A 7 -7.14 -23.77 -27.97
CA ILE A 7 -7.82 -23.35 -26.76
C ILE A 7 -9.15 -24.07 -26.70
N SER A 8 -9.41 -24.82 -25.63
CA SER A 8 -10.66 -25.54 -25.46
C SER A 8 -11.80 -24.56 -25.12
N HIS A 9 -13.03 -24.92 -25.46
CA HIS A 9 -14.21 -24.11 -25.15
C HIS A 9 -14.38 -23.89 -23.64
N GLU A 10 -13.87 -24.77 -22.79
CA GLU A 10 -13.82 -24.65 -21.33
C GLU A 10 -12.80 -23.60 -20.88
N ASP A 11 -11.67 -23.46 -21.57
CA ASP A 11 -10.65 -22.44 -21.27
C ASP A 11 -11.15 -21.03 -21.62
N GLU A 12 -11.96 -20.88 -22.69
CA GLU A 12 -12.59 -19.60 -23.06
C GLU A 12 -13.68 -19.19 -22.06
N LEU A 13 -14.50 -20.14 -21.59
CA LEU A 13 -15.53 -19.89 -20.58
C LEU A 13 -14.89 -19.42 -19.25
N SER A 14 -13.80 -20.02 -18.84
CA SER A 14 -13.09 -19.65 -17.60
C SER A 14 -12.47 -18.27 -17.68
N LEU A 15 -11.99 -17.82 -18.84
CA LEU A 15 -11.46 -16.47 -19.05
C LEU A 15 -12.57 -15.42 -19.02
N VAL A 16 -13.72 -15.69 -19.62
CA VAL A 16 -14.88 -14.78 -19.61
C VAL A 16 -15.40 -14.62 -18.17
N GLU A 17 -15.56 -15.72 -17.43
CA GLU A 17 -15.98 -15.69 -16.03
C GLU A 17 -15.02 -14.87 -15.16
N HIS A 18 -13.71 -15.02 -15.38
CA HIS A 18 -12.69 -14.27 -14.64
C HIS A 18 -12.73 -12.76 -14.95
N LEU A 19 -12.98 -12.39 -16.21
CA LEU A 19 -13.17 -10.99 -16.61
C LEU A 19 -14.46 -10.40 -16.05
N ASP A 20 -15.55 -11.17 -15.97
CA ASP A 20 -16.79 -10.75 -15.35
C ASP A 20 -16.62 -10.53 -13.82
N GLU A 21 -15.83 -11.38 -13.16
CA GLU A 21 -15.45 -11.19 -11.76
C GLU A 21 -14.65 -9.88 -11.58
N LEU A 22 -13.67 -9.62 -12.45
CA LEU A 22 -12.89 -8.37 -12.43
C LEU A 22 -13.79 -7.15 -12.58
N ARG A 23 -14.71 -7.19 -13.55
CA ARG A 23 -15.68 -6.11 -13.78
C ARG A 23 -16.53 -5.85 -12.54
N ALA A 24 -17.07 -6.89 -11.91
CA ALA A 24 -17.89 -6.76 -10.71
C ALA A 24 -17.09 -6.14 -9.55
N ARG A 25 -15.84 -6.55 -9.35
CA ARG A 25 -14.97 -6.01 -8.31
C ARG A 25 -14.59 -4.55 -8.54
N ILE A 26 -14.33 -4.16 -9.80
CA ILE A 26 -14.08 -2.76 -10.17
C ILE A 26 -15.30 -1.90 -9.86
N ILE A 27 -16.51 -2.36 -10.25
CA ILE A 27 -17.75 -1.61 -9.99
C ILE A 27 -17.96 -1.43 -8.48
N VAL A 28 -17.76 -2.46 -7.67
CA VAL A 28 -17.84 -2.37 -6.20
C VAL A 28 -16.81 -1.38 -5.65
N SER A 29 -15.56 -1.43 -6.12
CA SER A 29 -14.50 -0.51 -5.70
C SER A 29 -14.84 0.94 -6.03
N LEU A 30 -15.34 1.20 -7.23
CA LEU A 30 -15.78 2.54 -7.65
C LEU A 30 -17.00 3.03 -6.86
N ALA A 31 -17.96 2.16 -6.57
CA ALA A 31 -19.12 2.50 -5.75
C ALA A 31 -18.71 2.86 -4.31
N VAL A 32 -17.81 2.07 -3.72
CA VAL A 32 -17.27 2.36 -2.38
C VAL A 32 -16.52 3.68 -2.37
N PHE A 33 -15.68 3.94 -3.37
CA PHE A 33 -14.98 5.22 -3.52
C PHE A 33 -15.96 6.40 -3.66
N GLY A 34 -17.00 6.25 -4.49
CA GLY A 34 -18.03 7.29 -4.68
C GLY A 34 -18.79 7.62 -3.39
N VAL A 35 -19.17 6.60 -2.62
CA VAL A 35 -19.81 6.78 -1.31
C VAL A 35 -18.84 7.45 -0.33
N ALA A 36 -17.59 6.97 -0.28
CA ALA A 36 -16.56 7.57 0.58
C ALA A 36 -16.30 9.03 0.22
N LEU A 37 -16.27 9.38 -1.09
CA LEU A 37 -16.11 10.76 -1.54
C LEU A 37 -17.26 11.67 -1.10
N ALA A 38 -18.50 11.20 -1.22
CA ALA A 38 -19.67 11.94 -0.76
C ALA A 38 -19.63 12.17 0.76
N LEU A 39 -19.26 11.16 1.54
CA LEU A 39 -19.12 11.26 3.00
C LEU A 39 -17.98 12.21 3.39
N CYS A 40 -16.81 12.09 2.76
CA CYS A 40 -15.66 12.96 3.01
C CYS A 40 -15.96 14.42 2.67
N PHE A 41 -16.65 14.65 1.56
CA PHE A 41 -17.06 16.00 1.18
C PHE A 41 -18.08 16.58 2.16
N TRP A 42 -19.02 15.78 2.64
CA TRP A 42 -19.99 16.20 3.67
C TRP A 42 -19.28 16.58 4.98
N GLN A 43 -18.30 15.77 5.40
CA GLN A 43 -17.54 15.95 6.65
C GLN A 43 -16.19 16.65 6.42
N ASN A 44 -16.11 17.55 5.42
CA ASN A 44 -14.84 18.19 5.05
C ASN A 44 -14.20 18.97 6.20
N GLN A 45 -14.97 19.58 7.10
CA GLN A 45 -14.44 20.30 8.26
C GLN A 45 -13.66 19.37 9.18
N LEU A 46 -14.22 18.22 9.53
CA LEU A 46 -13.54 17.20 10.34
C LEU A 46 -12.23 16.73 9.68
N LEU A 47 -12.25 16.54 8.35
CA LEU A 47 -11.05 16.12 7.62
C LEU A 47 -9.96 17.19 7.64
N LEU A 48 -10.34 18.45 7.48
CA LEU A 48 -9.39 19.58 7.54
C LEU A 48 -8.82 19.73 8.96
N GLU A 49 -9.62 19.59 10.01
CA GLU A 49 -9.18 19.60 11.40
C GLU A 49 -8.21 18.43 11.69
N LEU A 50 -8.56 17.21 11.28
CA LEU A 50 -7.68 16.05 11.44
C LEU A 50 -6.37 16.22 10.66
N ALA A 51 -6.45 16.77 9.45
CA ALA A 51 -5.27 17.01 8.65
C ALA A 51 -4.39 18.13 9.20
N GLY A 52 -4.95 19.11 9.90
CA GLY A 52 -4.22 20.15 10.60
C GLY A 52 -3.49 19.68 11.86
N GLY A 53 -3.89 18.53 12.45
CA GLY A 53 -3.34 18.04 13.72
C GLY A 53 -1.82 17.85 13.79
N PRO A 54 -1.16 17.33 12.74
CA PRO A 54 0.30 17.19 12.73
C PRO A 54 1.08 18.50 12.56
N LEU A 55 0.40 19.62 12.26
CA LEU A 55 1.05 20.91 12.07
C LEU A 55 1.38 21.53 13.41
N PRO A 56 2.60 22.10 13.62
CA PRO A 56 2.93 22.84 14.83
C PRO A 56 2.00 24.04 15.05
N SER A 57 1.69 24.35 16.31
CA SER A 57 0.71 25.37 16.71
C SER A 57 1.04 26.80 16.27
N ASP A 58 2.31 27.10 16.05
CA ASP A 58 2.84 28.35 15.55
C ASP A 58 2.69 28.57 14.04
N HIS A 59 2.33 27.50 13.28
CA HIS A 59 2.12 27.51 11.83
C HIS A 59 0.70 27.08 11.43
N ASN A 60 -0.27 27.13 12.34
CA ASN A 60 -1.65 26.68 12.09
C ASN A 60 -2.44 27.58 11.12
N GLU A 61 -1.96 28.79 10.82
CA GLU A 61 -2.60 29.69 9.86
C GLU A 61 -2.15 29.35 8.43
N LEU A 62 -2.91 28.46 7.80
CA LEU A 62 -2.69 28.10 6.38
C LEU A 62 -3.16 29.22 5.47
N ILE A 63 -2.32 29.61 4.50
CA ILE A 63 -2.63 30.67 3.54
C ILE A 63 -3.13 30.12 2.21
N THR A 64 -3.98 30.90 1.54
CA THR A 64 -4.46 30.64 0.18
C THR A 64 -4.21 31.88 -0.68
N PHE A 65 -3.78 31.67 -1.94
CA PHE A 65 -3.47 32.78 -2.85
C PHE A 65 -4.58 33.07 -3.88
N GLY A 66 -5.44 32.10 -4.14
CA GLY A 66 -6.48 32.21 -5.17
C GLY A 66 -7.89 32.14 -4.62
N ILE A 67 -8.84 32.84 -5.24
CA ILE A 67 -10.26 32.87 -4.83
C ILE A 67 -10.88 31.45 -4.86
N SER A 68 -10.52 30.62 -5.84
CA SER A 68 -11.01 29.24 -5.97
C SER A 68 -10.20 28.21 -5.16
N GLU A 69 -9.07 28.62 -4.60
CA GLU A 69 -8.16 27.70 -3.92
C GLU A 69 -8.79 27.03 -2.70
N PRO A 70 -9.56 27.70 -1.82
CA PRO A 70 -10.22 27.03 -0.70
C PRO A 70 -11.16 25.90 -1.17
N PHE A 71 -11.94 26.15 -2.22
CA PHE A 71 -12.85 25.14 -2.78
C PHE A 71 -12.08 23.95 -3.37
N THR A 72 -11.09 24.23 -4.22
CA THR A 72 -10.30 23.15 -4.86
C THR A 72 -9.48 22.37 -3.85
N THR A 73 -8.96 22.99 -2.80
CA THR A 73 -8.26 22.33 -1.70
C THR A 73 -9.22 21.42 -0.93
N THR A 74 -10.41 21.89 -0.56
CA THR A 74 -11.43 21.09 0.11
C THR A 74 -11.84 19.87 -0.72
N MET A 75 -12.05 20.05 -2.02
CA MET A 75 -12.35 18.93 -2.95
C MET A 75 -11.18 17.92 -2.99
N THR A 76 -9.95 18.42 -3.06
CA THR A 76 -8.76 17.58 -3.10
C THR A 76 -8.59 16.79 -1.80
N VAL A 77 -8.74 17.41 -0.64
CA VAL A 77 -8.69 16.75 0.68
C VAL A 77 -9.78 15.69 0.79
N SER A 78 -11.00 16.01 0.36
CA SER A 78 -12.12 15.06 0.35
C SER A 78 -11.84 13.87 -0.57
N ALA A 79 -11.24 14.09 -1.73
CA ALA A 79 -10.86 13.02 -2.65
C ALA A 79 -9.77 12.10 -2.05
N TYR A 80 -8.75 12.69 -1.43
CA TYR A 80 -7.73 11.91 -0.73
C TYR A 80 -8.29 11.16 0.48
N GLY A 81 -9.16 11.78 1.27
CA GLY A 81 -9.86 11.11 2.36
C GLY A 81 -10.68 9.91 1.85
N ALA A 82 -11.37 10.07 0.72
CA ALA A 82 -12.11 9.00 0.08
C ALA A 82 -11.19 7.86 -0.38
N ILE A 83 -10.01 8.17 -0.93
CA ILE A 83 -9.00 7.17 -1.29
C ILE A 83 -8.58 6.40 -0.02
N ILE A 84 -8.20 7.10 1.05
CA ILE A 84 -7.76 6.48 2.30
C ILE A 84 -8.84 5.56 2.87
N LEU A 85 -10.10 5.98 2.90
CA LEU A 85 -11.22 5.17 3.40
C LEU A 85 -11.58 3.98 2.51
N SER A 86 -11.47 4.14 1.19
CA SER A 86 -11.82 3.08 0.23
C SER A 86 -10.68 2.08 0.01
N LEU A 87 -9.42 2.49 0.17
CA LEU A 87 -8.23 1.68 -0.15
C LEU A 87 -8.19 0.32 0.57
N PRO A 88 -8.54 0.17 1.86
CA PRO A 88 -8.59 -1.14 2.50
C PRO A 88 -9.54 -2.11 1.81
N ILE A 89 -10.70 -1.60 1.36
CA ILE A 89 -11.70 -2.41 0.65
C ILE A 89 -11.21 -2.73 -0.76
N VAL A 90 -10.63 -1.76 -1.46
CA VAL A 90 -10.06 -1.94 -2.80
C VAL A 90 -8.93 -2.97 -2.77
N LEU A 91 -8.03 -2.88 -1.80
CA LEU A 91 -6.96 -3.85 -1.59
C LEU A 91 -7.53 -5.25 -1.30
N TYR A 92 -8.54 -5.33 -0.42
CA TYR A 92 -9.22 -6.59 -0.18
C TYR A 92 -9.82 -7.19 -1.47
N GLN A 93 -10.49 -6.39 -2.31
CA GLN A 93 -11.04 -6.84 -3.59
C GLN A 93 -9.94 -7.31 -4.55
N LEU A 94 -8.81 -6.61 -4.59
CA LEU A 94 -7.65 -6.98 -5.40
C LEU A 94 -7.08 -8.35 -4.98
N TYR A 95 -6.83 -8.55 -3.69
CA TYR A 95 -6.30 -9.81 -3.19
C TYR A 95 -7.32 -10.95 -3.29
N ALA A 96 -8.61 -10.67 -3.10
CA ALA A 96 -9.67 -11.66 -3.29
C ALA A 96 -9.80 -12.09 -4.77
N TYR A 97 -9.52 -11.18 -5.72
CA TYR A 97 -9.44 -11.50 -7.15
C TYR A 97 -8.27 -12.43 -7.48
N LEU A 98 -7.15 -12.30 -6.76
CA LEU A 98 -5.99 -13.18 -6.93
C LEU A 98 -6.17 -14.55 -6.26
N LEU A 99 -7.15 -14.69 -5.35
CA LEU A 99 -7.37 -15.91 -4.56
C LEU A 99 -7.60 -17.18 -5.40
N PRO A 100 -8.34 -17.16 -6.54
CA PRO A 100 -8.51 -18.32 -7.40
C PRO A 100 -7.21 -18.88 -8.01
N ALA A 101 -6.15 -18.06 -8.10
CA ALA A 101 -4.83 -18.52 -8.56
C ALA A 101 -4.13 -19.48 -7.58
N PHE A 102 -4.66 -19.62 -6.36
CA PHE A 102 -4.13 -20.49 -5.32
C PHE A 102 -4.93 -21.80 -5.23
N SER A 103 -4.27 -22.90 -4.85
CA SER A 103 -4.94 -24.18 -4.60
C SER A 103 -5.92 -24.08 -3.42
N LYS A 104 -6.97 -24.92 -3.38
CA LYS A 104 -7.99 -24.93 -2.30
C LYS A 104 -7.39 -25.07 -0.88
N ARG A 105 -6.25 -25.74 -0.74
CA ARG A 105 -5.53 -25.87 0.53
C ARG A 105 -4.85 -24.55 0.93
N GLU A 106 -4.27 -23.86 -0.05
CA GLU A 106 -3.60 -22.57 0.14
C GLU A 106 -4.62 -21.46 0.42
N GLN A 107 -5.77 -21.46 -0.24
CA GLN A 107 -6.85 -20.51 -0.01
C GLN A 107 -7.27 -20.47 1.46
N ARG A 108 -7.43 -21.62 2.11
CA ARG A 108 -7.77 -21.69 3.55
C ARG A 108 -6.70 -21.08 4.45
N ALA A 109 -5.44 -21.17 4.05
CA ALA A 109 -4.33 -20.60 4.79
C ALA A 109 -4.12 -19.09 4.50
N ILE A 110 -4.60 -18.62 3.34
CA ILE A 110 -4.55 -17.21 2.93
C ILE A 110 -5.73 -16.41 3.49
N LEU A 111 -6.86 -17.06 3.73
CA LEU A 111 -8.07 -16.38 4.22
C LEU A 111 -7.84 -15.50 5.47
N PRO A 112 -7.14 -15.94 6.53
CA PRO A 112 -6.81 -15.07 7.66
C PRO A 112 -5.88 -13.91 7.30
N LEU A 113 -5.10 -14.03 6.21
CA LEU A 113 -4.24 -12.96 5.73
C LEU A 113 -5.02 -11.82 5.06
N LEU A 114 -6.23 -12.09 4.55
CA LEU A 114 -7.12 -11.05 4.04
C LEU A 114 -7.52 -10.06 5.15
N LEU A 115 -7.57 -10.49 6.42
CA LEU A 115 -7.77 -9.58 7.55
C LEU A 115 -6.52 -8.75 7.89
N LEU A 116 -5.34 -9.24 7.53
CA LEU A 116 -4.09 -8.53 7.74
C LEU A 116 -3.96 -7.30 6.82
N ILE A 117 -4.60 -7.32 5.65
CA ILE A 117 -4.57 -6.22 4.67
C ILE A 117 -5.11 -4.93 5.28
N PRO A 118 -6.38 -4.86 5.73
CA PRO A 118 -6.89 -3.63 6.33
C PRO A 118 -6.15 -3.28 7.63
N ALA A 119 -5.74 -4.26 8.43
CA ALA A 119 -5.01 -4.02 9.67
C ALA A 119 -3.64 -3.36 9.42
N LEU A 120 -2.86 -3.87 8.47
CA LEU A 120 -1.57 -3.26 8.08
C LEU A 120 -1.77 -1.90 7.42
N PHE A 121 -2.82 -1.73 6.62
CA PHE A 121 -3.12 -0.42 6.02
C PHE A 121 -3.40 0.63 7.10
N ILE A 122 -4.28 0.31 8.05
CA ILE A 122 -4.58 1.20 9.19
C ILE A 122 -3.32 1.48 10.01
N ALA A 123 -2.50 0.45 10.28
CA ALA A 123 -1.23 0.63 10.98
C ALA A 123 -0.28 1.58 10.22
N GLY A 124 -0.23 1.50 8.89
CA GLY A 124 0.52 2.42 8.03
C GLY A 124 0.01 3.86 8.11
N ILE A 125 -1.31 4.07 8.07
CA ILE A 125 -1.93 5.39 8.24
C ILE A 125 -1.62 5.96 9.63
N VAL A 126 -1.79 5.17 10.69
CA VAL A 126 -1.47 5.58 12.08
C VAL A 126 0.01 5.94 12.21
N PHE A 127 0.90 5.13 11.65
CA PHE A 127 2.33 5.41 11.64
C PHE A 127 2.65 6.71 10.88
N GLY A 128 2.09 6.89 9.70
CA GLY A 128 2.24 8.11 8.91
C GLY A 128 1.77 9.35 9.66
N TYR A 129 0.60 9.27 10.31
CA TYR A 129 -0.02 10.39 11.02
C TYR A 129 0.73 10.78 12.30
N PHE A 130 1.14 9.82 13.14
CA PHE A 130 1.72 10.12 14.45
C PHE A 130 3.26 10.17 14.45
N VAL A 131 3.92 9.60 13.44
CA VAL A 131 5.39 9.52 13.40
C VAL A 131 5.96 10.30 12.22
N VAL A 132 5.57 9.96 10.99
CA VAL A 132 6.21 10.54 9.80
C VAL A 132 5.83 12.01 9.65
N LEU A 133 4.54 12.34 9.66
CA LEU A 133 4.06 13.70 9.43
C LEU A 133 4.58 14.70 10.46
N PRO A 134 4.49 14.46 11.81
CA PRO A 134 5.02 15.40 12.78
C PRO A 134 6.54 15.59 12.65
N ALA A 135 7.28 14.53 12.37
CA ALA A 135 8.73 14.63 12.20
C ALA A 135 9.12 15.42 10.93
N ALA A 136 8.44 15.15 9.82
CA ALA A 136 8.65 15.84 8.55
C ALA A 136 8.28 17.32 8.65
N THR A 137 7.09 17.64 9.19
CA THR A 137 6.63 19.02 9.34
C THR A 137 7.54 19.82 10.28
N ASN A 138 7.91 19.25 11.44
CA ASN A 138 8.85 19.91 12.36
C ASN A 138 10.21 20.15 11.70
N PHE A 139 10.75 19.18 10.97
CA PHE A 139 12.02 19.38 10.29
C PHE A 139 11.94 20.46 9.21
N LEU A 140 10.93 20.39 8.33
CA LEU A 140 10.82 21.32 7.22
C LEU A 140 10.52 22.75 7.66
N LEU A 141 9.69 22.93 8.69
CA LEU A 141 9.31 24.26 9.19
C LEU A 141 10.40 24.92 10.02
N ASN A 142 11.25 24.14 10.71
CA ASN A 142 12.36 24.68 11.47
C ASN A 142 13.68 24.75 10.69
N PHE A 143 13.69 24.30 9.43
CA PHE A 143 14.90 24.34 8.62
C PHE A 143 15.17 25.77 8.14
N ASN A 144 16.23 26.41 8.68
CA ASN A 144 16.61 27.81 8.41
C ASN A 144 15.51 28.85 8.73
N ASP A 145 14.70 28.62 9.75
CA ASP A 145 13.65 29.53 10.23
C ASP A 145 14.18 30.93 10.60
N ALA A 146 15.42 31.02 11.07
CA ALA A 146 16.11 32.29 11.35
C ALA A 146 16.29 33.19 10.10
N GLN A 147 16.25 32.61 8.88
CA GLN A 147 16.49 33.34 7.64
C GLN A 147 15.23 33.48 6.76
N PHE A 148 14.22 32.60 6.94
CA PHE A 148 13.02 32.56 6.13
C PHE A 148 11.77 32.64 7.01
N ASN A 149 10.85 33.53 6.67
CA ASN A 149 9.52 33.53 7.26
C ASN A 149 8.65 32.55 6.49
N ILE A 150 8.55 31.31 6.98
CA ILE A 150 7.88 30.20 6.30
C ILE A 150 6.36 30.36 6.48
N GLN A 151 5.65 30.60 5.37
CA GLN A 151 4.19 30.61 5.32
C GLN A 151 3.71 29.33 4.63
N VAL A 152 2.86 28.58 5.32
CA VAL A 152 2.40 27.28 4.83
C VAL A 152 1.17 27.45 3.94
N ARG A 153 1.28 27.08 2.66
CA ARG A 153 0.16 27.13 1.74
C ARG A 153 -0.74 25.91 1.93
N ALA A 154 -2.05 26.15 2.11
CA ALA A 154 -3.03 25.10 2.36
C ALA A 154 -2.99 23.95 1.34
N ARG A 155 -2.97 24.29 0.05
CA ARG A 155 -2.95 23.28 -1.03
C ARG A 155 -1.72 22.38 -0.98
N GLU A 156 -0.55 22.92 -0.70
CA GLU A 156 0.72 22.18 -0.65
C GLU A 156 0.77 21.30 0.58
N TYR A 157 0.40 21.84 1.73
CA TYR A 157 0.37 21.10 2.99
C TYR A 157 -0.60 19.91 2.94
N TYR A 158 -1.86 20.14 2.55
CA TYR A 158 -2.84 19.06 2.49
C TYR A 158 -2.51 18.02 1.42
N GLY A 159 -1.87 18.43 0.32
CA GLY A 159 -1.35 17.51 -0.69
C GLY A 159 -0.25 16.61 -0.13
N PHE A 160 0.74 17.20 0.54
CA PHE A 160 1.83 16.48 1.22
C PHE A 160 1.29 15.53 2.30
N PHE A 161 0.41 16.03 3.18
CA PHE A 161 -0.26 15.25 4.22
C PHE A 161 -0.92 13.99 3.66
N ALA A 162 -1.79 14.16 2.68
CA ALA A 162 -2.57 13.07 2.12
C ALA A 162 -1.72 12.05 1.36
N GLN A 163 -0.76 12.52 0.57
CA GLN A 163 0.16 11.65 -0.17
C GLN A 163 1.03 10.83 0.77
N THR A 164 1.55 11.43 1.84
CA THR A 164 2.34 10.73 2.86
C THR A 164 1.52 9.62 3.54
N LEU A 165 0.27 9.90 3.94
CA LEU A 165 -0.59 8.89 4.55
C LEU A 165 -0.88 7.72 3.60
N ILE A 166 -1.27 8.02 2.35
CA ILE A 166 -1.54 6.98 1.35
C ILE A 166 -0.29 6.14 1.11
N ALA A 167 0.85 6.79 0.95
CA ALA A 167 2.12 6.14 0.73
C ALA A 167 2.49 5.20 1.88
N CYS A 168 2.40 5.66 3.14
CA CYS A 168 2.59 4.83 4.32
C CYS A 168 1.64 3.64 4.36
N GLY A 169 0.34 3.86 4.10
CA GLY A 169 -0.66 2.79 4.06
C GLY A 169 -0.35 1.73 3.00
N VAL A 170 0.07 2.14 1.80
CA VAL A 170 0.43 1.23 0.69
C VAL A 170 1.73 0.48 1.00
N VAL A 171 2.73 1.17 1.52
CA VAL A 171 4.03 0.57 1.89
C VAL A 171 3.88 -0.51 2.95
N PHE A 172 2.97 -0.33 3.89
CA PHE A 172 2.65 -1.34 4.90
C PHE A 172 1.99 -2.60 4.30
N GLN A 173 1.65 -2.62 3.01
CA GLN A 173 1.22 -3.84 2.30
C GLN A 173 2.38 -4.72 1.84
N VAL A 174 3.64 -4.27 1.93
CA VAL A 174 4.83 -5.04 1.53
C VAL A 174 4.85 -6.46 2.14
N PRO A 175 4.55 -6.68 3.43
CA PRO A 175 4.51 -8.02 4.01
C PRO A 175 3.49 -8.94 3.34
N VAL A 176 2.30 -8.42 2.99
CA VAL A 176 1.26 -9.19 2.34
C VAL A 176 1.67 -9.54 0.91
N GLY A 177 2.25 -8.58 0.18
CA GLY A 177 2.77 -8.79 -1.17
C GLY A 177 3.87 -9.85 -1.22
N ILE A 178 4.86 -9.77 -0.32
CA ILE A 178 5.95 -10.76 -0.22
C ILE A 178 5.39 -12.14 0.12
N LEU A 179 4.42 -12.21 1.02
CA LEU A 179 3.80 -13.48 1.37
C LEU A 179 3.03 -14.08 0.19
N ALA A 180 2.31 -13.26 -0.59
CA ALA A 180 1.61 -13.70 -1.78
C ALA A 180 2.57 -14.30 -2.83
N ILE A 181 3.65 -13.59 -3.20
CA ILE A 181 4.63 -14.08 -4.17
C ILE A 181 5.40 -15.32 -3.67
N THR A 182 5.62 -15.43 -2.34
CA THR A 182 6.24 -16.61 -1.75
C THR A 182 5.30 -17.81 -1.79
N ARG A 183 4.00 -17.60 -1.58
CA ARG A 183 2.97 -18.64 -1.68
C ARG A 183 2.79 -19.14 -3.11
N LEU A 184 2.86 -18.26 -4.10
CA LEU A 184 2.84 -18.60 -5.52
C LEU A 184 4.13 -19.35 -5.98
N GLY A 185 5.12 -19.49 -5.10
CA GLY A 185 6.38 -20.15 -5.43
C GLY A 185 7.30 -19.36 -6.35
N ILE A 186 6.98 -18.08 -6.59
CA ILE A 186 7.81 -17.19 -7.44
C ILE A 186 9.13 -16.89 -6.74
N VAL A 187 9.09 -16.70 -5.40
CA VAL A 187 10.28 -16.42 -4.56
C VAL A 187 10.27 -17.33 -3.34
N THR A 188 11.44 -17.89 -3.00
CA THR A 188 11.59 -18.72 -1.80
C THR A 188 12.09 -17.91 -0.61
N VAL A 189 11.78 -18.36 0.60
CA VAL A 189 12.29 -17.75 1.86
C VAL A 189 13.81 -17.73 1.88
N ALA A 190 14.47 -18.75 1.31
CA ALA A 190 15.94 -18.79 1.19
C ALA A 190 16.48 -17.67 0.29
N GLN A 191 15.81 -17.39 -0.84
CA GLN A 191 16.17 -16.28 -1.73
C GLN A 191 15.96 -14.92 -1.07
N LEU A 192 14.84 -14.71 -0.35
CA LEU A 192 14.60 -13.49 0.42
C LEU A 192 15.73 -13.23 1.41
N ARG A 193 16.14 -14.25 2.16
CA ARG A 193 17.24 -14.15 3.14
C ARG A 193 18.60 -13.90 2.49
N LYS A 194 18.89 -14.55 1.37
CA LYS A 194 20.15 -14.36 0.62
C LYS A 194 20.26 -12.94 0.06
N ASN A 195 19.12 -12.37 -0.38
CA ASN A 195 19.06 -11.09 -1.07
C ASN A 195 18.73 -9.89 -0.16
N ARG A 196 18.86 -10.02 1.15
CA ARG A 196 18.54 -8.95 2.13
C ARG A 196 19.19 -7.61 1.78
N ARG A 197 20.47 -7.62 1.40
CA ARG A 197 21.19 -6.38 1.04
C ARG A 197 20.54 -5.60 -0.11
N TYR A 198 20.02 -6.31 -1.12
CA TYR A 198 19.31 -5.69 -2.23
C TYR A 198 17.91 -5.22 -1.83
N ALA A 199 17.25 -5.96 -0.94
CA ALA A 199 15.96 -5.56 -0.39
C ALA A 199 16.07 -4.29 0.46
N TYR A 200 17.09 -4.16 1.31
CA TYR A 200 17.33 -2.94 2.10
C TYR A 200 17.67 -1.74 1.20
N LEU A 201 18.45 -1.95 0.14
CA LEU A 201 18.65 -0.91 -0.86
C LEU A 201 17.33 -0.54 -1.54
N GLY A 202 16.50 -1.52 -1.88
CA GLY A 202 15.15 -1.31 -2.42
C GLY A 202 14.25 -0.54 -1.46
N CYS A 203 14.31 -0.83 -0.14
CA CYS A 203 13.60 -0.07 0.87
C CYS A 203 14.03 1.40 0.92
N ALA A 204 15.34 1.66 0.85
CA ALA A 204 15.86 3.04 0.81
C ALA A 204 15.44 3.79 -0.46
N VAL A 205 15.45 3.12 -1.62
CA VAL A 205 14.96 3.69 -2.89
C VAL A 205 13.45 3.95 -2.84
N LEU A 206 12.67 3.05 -2.24
CA LEU A 206 11.24 3.26 -2.05
C LEU A 206 10.98 4.43 -1.10
N ALA A 207 11.68 4.52 0.02
CA ALA A 207 11.57 5.67 0.93
C ALA A 207 11.91 6.99 0.24
N ALA A 208 12.95 7.02 -0.60
CA ALA A 208 13.30 8.20 -1.37
C ALA A 208 12.26 8.57 -2.46
N ALA A 209 11.42 7.64 -2.87
CA ALA A 209 10.33 7.87 -3.82
C ALA A 209 9.00 8.28 -3.14
N LEU A 210 8.92 8.16 -1.82
CA LEU A 210 7.76 8.57 -1.04
C LEU A 210 7.67 10.11 -0.95
N PRO A 211 6.48 10.68 -0.69
CA PRO A 211 6.35 12.11 -0.47
C PRO A 211 7.11 12.54 0.78
N GLY A 212 8.07 13.39 0.61
CA GLY A 212 8.99 13.86 1.63
C GLY A 212 10.39 13.95 1.05
N VAL A 213 10.72 15.10 0.49
CA VAL A 213 12.04 15.33 -0.15
C VAL A 213 13.15 15.62 0.86
N ASP A 214 12.91 15.40 2.14
CA ASP A 214 13.85 15.69 3.20
C ASP A 214 14.53 14.41 3.73
N PRO A 215 15.82 14.50 4.12
CA PRO A 215 16.58 13.34 4.60
C PRO A 215 16.04 12.71 5.87
N VAL A 216 15.36 13.49 6.72
CA VAL A 216 14.83 13.01 8.01
C VAL A 216 13.61 12.11 7.75
N SER A 217 12.66 12.56 6.93
CA SER A 217 11.52 11.74 6.53
C SER A 217 11.98 10.47 5.82
N MET A 218 12.93 10.55 4.89
CA MET A 218 13.49 9.38 4.20
C MET A 218 14.09 8.34 5.18
N LEU A 219 14.83 8.78 6.19
CA LEU A 219 15.40 7.87 7.20
C LEU A 219 14.31 7.26 8.08
N LEU A 220 13.32 8.07 8.51
CA LEU A 220 12.18 7.61 9.30
C LEU A 220 11.32 6.59 8.56
N GLU A 221 11.18 6.73 7.25
CA GLU A 221 10.43 5.80 6.43
C GLU A 221 11.23 4.52 6.09
N THR A 222 12.55 4.65 5.91
CA THR A 222 13.42 3.51 5.60
C THR A 222 13.45 2.48 6.73
N ALA A 223 13.50 2.92 7.99
CA ALA A 223 13.58 2.03 9.14
C ALA A 223 12.37 1.07 9.26
N PRO A 224 11.12 1.55 9.23
CA PRO A 224 9.96 0.65 9.25
C PRO A 224 9.85 -0.21 8.00
N LEU A 225 10.28 0.27 6.82
CA LEU A 225 10.32 -0.54 5.60
C LEU A 225 11.21 -1.77 5.76
N ILE A 226 12.41 -1.60 6.33
CA ILE A 226 13.32 -2.71 6.64
C ILE A 226 12.67 -3.66 7.65
N LEU A 227 12.03 -3.11 8.69
CA LEU A 227 11.34 -3.92 9.70
C LEU A 227 10.18 -4.72 9.08
N LEU A 228 9.38 -4.11 8.22
CA LEU A 228 8.30 -4.76 7.48
C LEU A 228 8.83 -5.85 6.53
N TYR A 229 9.99 -5.63 5.90
CA TYR A 229 10.63 -6.67 5.10
C TYR A 229 11.08 -7.87 5.95
N GLU A 230 11.70 -7.66 7.11
CA GLU A 230 12.07 -8.75 8.03
C GLU A 230 10.82 -9.47 8.58
N LEU A 231 9.77 -8.72 8.93
CA LEU A 231 8.48 -9.29 9.31
C LEU A 231 7.90 -10.16 8.17
N SER A 232 8.06 -9.74 6.92
CA SER A 232 7.64 -10.50 5.75
C SER A 232 8.36 -11.86 5.65
N ILE A 233 9.65 -11.89 5.95
CA ILE A 233 10.43 -13.15 5.99
C ILE A 233 9.94 -14.06 7.10
N VAL A 234 9.60 -13.52 8.28
CA VAL A 234 9.04 -14.29 9.39
C VAL A 234 7.68 -14.85 9.03
N LEU A 235 6.78 -14.03 8.50
CA LEU A 235 5.46 -14.46 8.03
C LEU A 235 5.56 -15.52 6.93
N ALA A 236 6.47 -15.33 5.96
CA ALA A 236 6.72 -16.30 4.90
C ALA A 236 7.28 -17.63 5.42
N ARG A 237 7.99 -17.65 6.56
CA ARG A 237 8.41 -18.89 7.21
C ARG A 237 7.27 -19.59 7.93
N LEU A 238 6.43 -18.84 8.64
CA LEU A 238 5.34 -19.41 9.45
C LEU A 238 4.21 -19.92 8.54
N PHE A 239 3.92 -19.16 7.50
CA PHE A 239 2.80 -19.42 6.57
C PHE A 239 3.28 -19.81 5.18
N GLY A 240 4.58 -19.92 4.92
CA GLY A 240 5.18 -20.22 3.61
C GLY A 240 4.93 -21.63 3.13
N GLN A 241 5.43 -21.94 1.94
CA GLN A 241 5.14 -23.16 1.20
C GLN A 241 5.48 -24.45 1.95
N PRO A 242 4.71 -25.53 1.67
CA PRO A 242 5.23 -26.91 1.80
C PRO A 242 6.47 -27.03 0.90
N LYS A 243 7.52 -27.68 1.40
CA LYS A 243 8.75 -28.00 0.63
C LYS A 243 8.40 -28.45 -0.78
N PRO A 244 9.13 -28.00 -1.83
CA PRO A 244 9.03 -28.62 -3.14
C PRO A 244 9.23 -30.12 -2.94
N VAL A 245 8.31 -30.94 -3.45
CA VAL A 245 8.51 -32.38 -3.56
C VAL A 245 9.75 -32.55 -4.43
N PRO A 246 10.82 -33.22 -3.95
CA PRO A 246 11.95 -33.53 -4.80
C PRO A 246 11.41 -34.36 -5.98
N LEU A 247 11.70 -33.96 -7.20
CA LEU A 247 11.56 -34.80 -8.38
C LEU A 247 12.67 -35.87 -8.31
N THR A 248 12.59 -36.72 -7.30
CA THR A 248 13.39 -37.92 -7.19
C THR A 248 12.50 -39.08 -7.50
N ASP A 249 13.04 -39.87 -8.40
CA ASP A 249 12.60 -41.20 -8.84
C ASP A 249 11.63 -41.23 -10.04
N ALA A 250 12.17 -40.81 -11.17
CA ALA A 250 11.91 -41.61 -12.36
C ALA A 250 12.44 -43.05 -12.07
N PRO A 251 11.61 -44.10 -12.12
CA PRO A 251 12.12 -45.43 -11.99
C PRO A 251 13.15 -45.65 -13.08
N ALA A 252 14.36 -46.01 -12.69
CA ALA A 252 15.37 -46.49 -13.61
C ALA A 252 14.75 -47.69 -14.37
N THR A 253 14.39 -47.48 -15.64
CA THR A 253 14.12 -48.57 -16.55
C THR A 253 15.42 -49.31 -16.73
N GLY A 254 15.60 -50.33 -15.89
CA GLY A 254 16.61 -51.34 -16.05
C GLY A 254 16.28 -52.18 -17.28
N SER A 255 17.27 -52.26 -18.12
CA SER A 255 17.62 -53.30 -19.12
C SER A 255 16.63 -54.41 -19.36
#